data_94ae2424ca9a8c0c97caadf9f78221a5
#
_entry.id   94ae2424ca9a8c0c97caadf9f78221a5
#
_cell.length_a   1.000
_cell.length_b   1.000
_cell.length_c   1.000
_cell.angle_alpha   90.00
_cell.angle_beta   90.00
_cell.angle_gamma   90.00
#
_symmetry.space_group_name_H-M   'P 1'
#
loop_
_entity.id
_entity.type
_entity.pdbx_description
1 polymer ?
#
loop_
_entity_poly.entity_id
_entity_poly.type
_entity_poly.pdbx_seq_one_letter_code
_entity_poly.pdbx_strand_id
1 'polypeptide(L)'
;MIQGTPEFFSCTKKLHNTLQGETVDLTDEEKAIYEQVTFENSMRLHIDDCDAVIVHDPQSLPLVAHLREADSRWIWQCHVDLSSPHPGVWNYLRRFVEQYDAAVFSLPEYARDIAIDQRFITPAINPFSAKNRELSDDEIAECLAHYRIPTDRPLVAQVSRFDPWKDPAGVIEAVRRAREQVDCTLVLVGNSALDDPEAGVILETIRSSVDERIIVLTAEDPVLVNALQRRAAVVLQKSIREGFGLTITEAMWKGAAVIGGNVGGIRRQIKDGENGFLVDSVEQAAERIVQLLKDSRLRERLGARAQGDCAREFSDEPSDGRLDRPAWIPGSAFVAVASGRH
;
A
#
# COMPACT_ATOMS: atom_id res chain seq x y z
N MET A 1 -10.12 14.21 -9.36
CA MET A 1 -9.72 12.84 -9.79
C MET A 1 -9.37 12.90 -11.26
N ILE A 2 -8.24 12.30 -11.67
CA ILE A 2 -7.82 12.21 -13.07
C ILE A 2 -8.78 11.28 -13.83
N GLN A 3 -9.21 11.71 -15.00
CA GLN A 3 -9.98 10.89 -15.94
C GLN A 3 -9.02 10.43 -17.05
N GLY A 4 -9.11 9.16 -17.43
CA GLY A 4 -8.23 8.58 -18.44
C GLY A 4 -8.91 7.49 -19.27
N THR A 5 -8.28 7.14 -20.39
CA THR A 5 -8.65 6.00 -21.22
C THR A 5 -8.01 4.70 -20.69
N PRO A 6 -8.44 3.52 -21.13
CA PRO A 6 -7.76 2.26 -20.78
C PRO A 6 -6.26 2.29 -21.15
N GLU A 7 -5.89 2.89 -22.28
CA GLU A 7 -4.50 3.02 -22.74
C GLU A 7 -3.68 3.90 -21.77
N PHE A 8 -4.27 4.99 -21.28
CA PHE A 8 -3.64 5.83 -20.26
C PHE A 8 -3.40 5.07 -18.96
N PHE A 9 -4.39 4.32 -18.47
CA PHE A 9 -4.23 3.52 -17.26
C PHE A 9 -3.21 2.39 -17.43
N SER A 10 -3.17 1.76 -18.61
CA SER A 10 -2.11 0.80 -18.95
C SER A 10 -0.72 1.44 -18.93
N CYS A 11 -0.57 2.62 -19.50
CA CYS A 11 0.67 3.39 -19.50
C CYS A 11 1.09 3.78 -18.06
N THR A 12 0.16 4.31 -17.24
CA THR A 12 0.47 4.71 -15.87
C THR A 12 0.77 3.52 -14.97
N LYS A 13 0.16 2.35 -15.20
CA LYS A 13 0.53 1.10 -14.54
C LYS A 13 1.94 0.67 -14.90
N LYS A 14 2.31 0.74 -16.17
CA LYS A 14 3.68 0.47 -16.64
C LYS A 14 4.69 1.43 -16.02
N LEU A 15 4.35 2.73 -15.93
CA LEU A 15 5.15 3.72 -15.19
C LEU A 15 5.35 3.31 -13.74
N HIS A 16 4.30 2.92 -13.05
CA HIS A 16 4.37 2.47 -11.67
C HIS A 16 5.30 1.26 -11.51
N ASN A 17 5.14 0.24 -12.36
CA ASN A 17 5.94 -0.98 -12.33
C ASN A 17 7.42 -0.70 -12.62
N THR A 18 7.71 0.13 -13.62
CA THR A 18 9.09 0.49 -13.99
C THR A 18 9.78 1.35 -12.92
N LEU A 19 9.05 2.18 -12.20
CA LEU A 19 9.58 2.87 -11.03
C LEU A 19 9.93 1.91 -9.89
N GLN A 20 9.24 0.77 -9.81
CA GLN A 20 9.54 -0.30 -8.85
C GLN A 20 10.59 -1.31 -9.36
N GLY A 21 11.21 -1.06 -10.51
CA GLY A 21 12.34 -1.84 -11.03
C GLY A 21 12.01 -2.83 -12.14
N GLU A 22 10.83 -2.76 -12.76
CA GLU A 22 10.56 -3.50 -13.98
C GLU A 22 11.42 -2.93 -15.13
N THR A 23 11.99 -3.82 -15.96
CA THR A 23 13.00 -3.47 -16.98
C THR A 23 12.38 -3.23 -18.36
N VAL A 24 11.27 -2.51 -18.44
CA VAL A 24 10.56 -2.20 -19.68
C VAL A 24 10.55 -0.69 -19.90
N ASP A 25 10.96 -0.24 -21.09
CA ASP A 25 10.90 1.18 -21.45
C ASP A 25 9.51 1.60 -21.92
N LEU A 26 9.21 2.89 -21.79
CA LEU A 26 8.05 3.52 -22.40
C LEU A 26 8.31 3.81 -23.87
N THR A 27 7.36 3.47 -24.71
CA THR A 27 7.37 3.92 -26.11
C THR A 27 7.05 5.41 -26.21
N ASP A 28 7.38 6.03 -27.34
CA ASP A 28 7.04 7.45 -27.57
C ASP A 28 5.52 7.66 -27.68
N GLU A 29 4.77 6.65 -28.13
CA GLU A 29 3.31 6.67 -28.14
C GLU A 29 2.73 6.66 -26.73
N GLU A 30 3.24 5.81 -25.83
CA GLU A 30 2.84 5.78 -24.42
C GLU A 30 3.13 7.10 -23.71
N LYS A 31 4.30 7.72 -23.98
CA LYS A 31 4.65 9.05 -23.45
C LYS A 31 3.68 10.11 -23.97
N ALA A 32 3.33 10.07 -25.25
CA ALA A 32 2.38 11.02 -25.86
C ALA A 32 0.98 10.87 -25.22
N ILE A 33 0.48 9.65 -25.05
CA ILE A 33 -0.80 9.38 -24.36
C ILE A 33 -0.77 9.93 -22.94
N TYR A 34 0.30 9.67 -22.19
CA TYR A 34 0.47 10.12 -20.81
C TYR A 34 0.43 11.65 -20.68
N GLU A 35 1.17 12.36 -21.55
CA GLU A 35 1.21 13.82 -21.55
C GLU A 35 -0.12 14.42 -22.04
N GLN A 36 -0.70 13.86 -23.12
CA GLN A 36 -1.96 14.37 -23.70
C GLN A 36 -3.12 14.23 -22.70
N VAL A 37 -3.30 13.07 -22.09
CA VAL A 37 -4.40 12.86 -21.12
C VAL A 37 -4.20 13.74 -19.88
N THR A 38 -2.96 13.94 -19.44
CA THR A 38 -2.67 14.86 -18.32
C THR A 38 -2.99 16.31 -18.71
N PHE A 39 -2.66 16.74 -19.93
CA PHE A 39 -3.05 18.04 -20.44
C PHE A 39 -4.58 18.22 -20.51
N GLU A 40 -5.32 17.25 -21.00
CA GLU A 40 -6.79 17.29 -21.03
C GLU A 40 -7.40 17.39 -19.62
N ASN A 41 -6.81 16.74 -18.65
CA ASN A 41 -7.23 16.87 -17.25
C ASN A 41 -6.92 18.26 -16.69
N SER A 42 -5.81 18.88 -17.07
CA SER A 42 -5.46 20.24 -16.61
C SER A 42 -6.53 21.25 -17.02
N MET A 43 -7.15 21.10 -18.19
CA MET A 43 -8.23 21.97 -18.67
C MET A 43 -9.52 21.90 -17.83
N ARG A 44 -9.65 20.91 -16.98
CA ARG A 44 -10.83 20.66 -16.12
C ARG A 44 -10.60 20.98 -14.66
N LEU A 45 -9.34 21.16 -14.27
CA LEU A 45 -8.97 21.46 -12.90
C LEU A 45 -8.99 22.98 -12.68
N HIS A 46 -9.64 23.38 -11.60
CA HIS A 46 -9.66 24.77 -11.13
C HIS A 46 -8.84 24.81 -9.85
N ILE A 47 -7.68 25.40 -9.92
CA ILE A 47 -6.74 25.54 -8.81
C ILE A 47 -6.45 26.99 -8.46
N ASP A 48 -7.22 27.91 -9.07
CA ASP A 48 -7.19 29.34 -8.80
C ASP A 48 -7.41 29.55 -7.29
N ASP A 49 -6.70 30.45 -6.66
CA ASP A 49 -6.78 30.74 -5.22
C ASP A 49 -6.24 29.62 -4.26
N CYS A 50 -5.36 28.74 -4.74
CA CYS A 50 -4.74 27.72 -3.92
C CYS A 50 -3.35 28.13 -3.46
N ASP A 51 -3.10 28.08 -2.14
CA ASP A 51 -1.76 28.34 -1.58
C ASP A 51 -0.79 27.21 -1.92
N ALA A 52 -1.29 25.97 -2.02
CA ALA A 52 -0.49 24.81 -2.35
C ALA A 52 -1.26 23.76 -3.14
N VAL A 53 -0.55 23.09 -4.05
CA VAL A 53 -1.04 21.97 -4.85
C VAL A 53 -0.17 20.74 -4.56
N ILE A 54 -0.78 19.67 -4.07
CA ILE A 54 -0.10 18.40 -3.83
C ILE A 54 -0.53 17.42 -4.92
N VAL A 55 0.44 16.93 -5.69
CA VAL A 55 0.24 15.94 -6.74
C VAL A 55 0.76 14.60 -6.25
N HIS A 56 -0.12 13.60 -6.23
CA HIS A 56 0.22 12.26 -5.73
C HIS A 56 0.62 11.34 -6.87
N ASP A 57 1.70 10.60 -6.65
CA ASP A 57 2.21 9.54 -7.51
C ASP A 57 2.59 9.97 -8.94
N PRO A 58 3.11 9.08 -9.79
CA PRO A 58 3.52 9.45 -11.14
C PRO A 58 2.36 9.71 -12.11
N GLN A 59 1.13 9.24 -11.82
CA GLN A 59 0.01 9.27 -12.78
C GLN A 59 -0.34 10.68 -13.26
N SER A 60 -0.25 11.66 -12.37
CA SER A 60 -0.61 13.06 -12.63
C SER A 60 0.58 14.03 -12.61
N LEU A 61 1.79 13.49 -12.61
CA LEU A 61 3.03 14.26 -12.48
C LEU A 61 3.15 15.41 -13.51
N PRO A 62 2.78 15.28 -14.81
CA PRO A 62 2.90 16.37 -15.77
C PRO A 62 1.94 17.54 -15.56
N LEU A 63 0.96 17.48 -14.63
CA LEU A 63 0.05 18.60 -14.36
C LEU A 63 0.79 19.91 -14.02
N VAL A 64 1.94 19.82 -13.36
CA VAL A 64 2.77 20.97 -13.03
C VAL A 64 3.16 21.78 -14.28
N ALA A 65 3.42 21.12 -15.40
CA ALA A 65 3.82 21.77 -16.63
C ALA A 65 2.68 22.61 -17.29
N HIS A 66 1.44 22.37 -16.89
CA HIS A 66 0.26 23.00 -17.50
C HIS A 66 -0.48 23.96 -16.57
N LEU A 67 -0.35 23.78 -15.25
CA LEU A 67 -1.16 24.49 -14.26
C LEU A 67 -0.35 25.34 -13.30
N ARG A 68 0.99 25.23 -13.31
CA ARG A 68 1.81 25.94 -12.34
C ARG A 68 1.72 27.46 -12.55
N GLU A 69 1.18 28.15 -11.56
CA GLU A 69 1.21 29.59 -11.43
C GLU A 69 2.33 30.05 -10.46
N ALA A 70 2.74 31.30 -10.59
CA ALA A 70 3.93 31.82 -9.88
C ALA A 70 3.78 31.83 -8.34
N ASP A 71 2.57 31.98 -7.84
CA ASP A 71 2.30 32.22 -6.41
C ASP A 71 1.91 30.95 -5.61
N SER A 72 1.63 29.83 -6.29
CA SER A 72 1.27 28.56 -5.62
C SER A 72 2.48 27.65 -5.41
N ARG A 73 2.49 26.93 -4.28
CA ARG A 73 3.50 25.91 -3.95
C ARG A 73 3.08 24.58 -4.55
N TRP A 74 3.99 23.95 -5.31
CA TRP A 74 3.75 22.66 -5.94
C TRP A 74 4.59 21.57 -5.27
N ILE A 75 3.93 20.55 -4.74
CA ILE A 75 4.56 19.45 -4.02
C ILE A 75 4.22 18.14 -4.73
N TRP A 76 5.23 17.37 -5.10
CA TRP A 76 5.04 16.00 -5.57
C TRP A 76 5.16 15.03 -4.40
N GLN A 77 4.11 14.27 -4.11
CA GLN A 77 4.13 13.23 -3.08
C GLN A 77 4.12 11.85 -3.74
N CYS A 78 5.23 11.13 -3.64
CA CYS A 78 5.41 9.82 -4.24
C CYS A 78 5.31 8.72 -3.18
N HIS A 79 4.36 7.80 -3.40
CA HIS A 79 4.14 6.63 -2.52
C HIS A 79 4.78 5.35 -3.06
N VAL A 80 5.35 5.41 -4.27
CA VAL A 80 5.96 4.28 -4.96
C VAL A 80 7.35 3.99 -4.41
N ASP A 81 7.71 2.70 -4.35
CA ASP A 81 9.10 2.29 -4.06
C ASP A 81 10.02 2.73 -5.21
N LEU A 82 10.83 3.74 -4.95
CA LEU A 82 11.82 4.27 -5.89
C LEU A 82 13.24 3.76 -5.60
N SER A 83 13.42 2.69 -4.86
CA SER A 83 14.76 2.21 -4.51
C SER A 83 15.61 1.83 -5.73
N SER A 84 14.97 1.35 -6.80
CA SER A 84 15.64 0.87 -8.02
C SER A 84 14.81 1.16 -9.29
N PRO A 85 14.51 2.43 -9.61
CA PRO A 85 13.69 2.75 -10.77
C PRO A 85 14.44 2.48 -12.09
N HIS A 86 13.70 2.13 -13.14
CA HIS A 86 14.27 2.00 -14.48
C HIS A 86 14.89 3.34 -14.94
N PRO A 87 16.17 3.38 -15.30
CA PRO A 87 16.87 4.65 -15.55
C PRO A 87 16.25 5.48 -16.66
N GLY A 88 15.83 4.86 -17.78
CA GLY A 88 15.21 5.56 -18.91
C GLY A 88 13.90 6.23 -18.52
N VAL A 89 13.03 5.51 -17.79
CA VAL A 89 11.74 6.02 -17.32
C VAL A 89 11.94 7.10 -16.25
N TRP A 90 12.89 6.90 -15.31
CA TRP A 90 13.19 7.92 -14.32
C TRP A 90 13.67 9.23 -14.98
N ASN A 91 14.60 9.16 -15.93
CA ASN A 91 15.08 10.33 -16.65
C ASN A 91 13.98 11.06 -17.43
N TYR A 92 13.00 10.31 -17.95
CA TYR A 92 11.85 10.88 -18.60
C TYR A 92 10.96 11.64 -17.59
N LEU A 93 10.68 11.07 -16.43
CA LEU A 93 9.83 11.67 -15.40
C LEU A 93 10.51 12.82 -14.66
N ARG A 94 11.83 12.74 -14.47
CA ARG A 94 12.65 13.74 -13.77
C ARG A 94 12.40 15.16 -14.29
N ARG A 95 12.20 15.34 -15.61
CA ARG A 95 11.93 16.65 -16.23
C ARG A 95 10.64 17.32 -15.71
N PHE A 96 9.67 16.53 -15.24
CA PHE A 96 8.47 17.06 -14.59
C PHE A 96 8.72 17.25 -13.08
N VAL A 97 9.37 16.28 -12.43
CA VAL A 97 9.69 16.34 -11.00
C VAL A 97 10.46 17.62 -10.65
N GLU A 98 11.44 17.99 -11.46
CA GLU A 98 12.25 19.19 -11.24
C GLU A 98 11.50 20.52 -11.44
N GLN A 99 10.24 20.46 -11.87
CA GLN A 99 9.36 21.64 -11.93
C GLN A 99 8.57 21.86 -10.64
N TYR A 100 8.57 20.91 -9.69
CA TYR A 100 7.96 21.08 -8.38
C TYR A 100 8.88 21.88 -7.44
N ASP A 101 8.30 22.43 -6.36
CA ASP A 101 9.09 23.12 -5.31
C ASP A 101 9.71 22.11 -4.34
N ALA A 102 9.02 20.99 -4.12
CA ALA A 102 9.50 19.91 -3.26
C ALA A 102 8.95 18.55 -3.71
N ALA A 103 9.69 17.50 -3.36
CA ALA A 103 9.23 16.12 -3.43
C ALA A 103 9.14 15.50 -2.04
N VAL A 104 8.07 14.75 -1.79
CA VAL A 104 7.84 14.03 -0.54
C VAL A 104 7.86 12.54 -0.80
N PHE A 105 8.68 11.80 -0.05
CA PHE A 105 8.82 10.36 -0.13
C PHE A 105 8.48 9.71 1.21
N SER A 106 8.06 8.45 1.18
CA SER A 106 7.77 7.69 2.40
C SER A 106 9.03 7.32 3.19
N LEU A 107 10.16 7.15 2.50
CA LEU A 107 11.43 6.70 3.09
C LEU A 107 12.64 7.44 2.50
N PRO A 108 13.73 7.65 3.28
CA PRO A 108 14.97 8.25 2.77
C PRO A 108 15.60 7.48 1.62
N GLU A 109 15.43 6.17 1.55
CA GLU A 109 15.97 5.31 0.49
C GLU A 109 15.34 5.59 -0.88
N TYR A 110 14.20 6.26 -0.90
CA TYR A 110 13.51 6.67 -2.14
C TYR A 110 13.98 8.02 -2.66
N ALA A 111 14.87 8.71 -1.92
CA ALA A 111 15.50 9.93 -2.40
C ALA A 111 16.20 9.73 -3.74
N ARG A 112 16.11 10.73 -4.60
CA ARG A 112 16.71 10.72 -5.93
C ARG A 112 17.64 11.93 -6.10
N ASP A 113 18.56 11.83 -7.04
CA ASP A 113 19.39 12.98 -7.43
C ASP A 113 18.56 13.95 -8.29
N ILE A 114 17.89 14.88 -7.60
CA ILE A 114 17.06 15.95 -8.17
C ILE A 114 17.35 17.28 -7.47
N ALA A 115 17.19 18.38 -8.20
CA ALA A 115 17.60 19.72 -7.74
C ALA A 115 16.59 20.40 -6.79
N ILE A 116 15.46 19.75 -6.47
CA ILE A 116 14.42 20.30 -5.59
C ILE A 116 14.53 19.77 -4.16
N ASP A 117 13.88 20.45 -3.20
CA ASP A 117 13.85 20.03 -1.81
C ASP A 117 13.19 18.66 -1.66
N GLN A 118 13.76 17.78 -0.85
CA GLN A 118 13.23 16.43 -0.62
C GLN A 118 12.89 16.25 0.85
N ARG A 119 11.66 15.83 1.11
CA ARG A 119 11.13 15.57 2.45
C ARG A 119 10.73 14.12 2.60
N PHE A 120 10.84 13.61 3.82
CA PHE A 120 10.50 12.23 4.16
C PHE A 120 9.39 12.26 5.19
N ILE A 121 8.19 11.79 4.78
CA ILE A 121 7.01 11.74 5.63
C ILE A 121 6.48 10.32 5.62
N THR A 122 6.61 9.65 6.75
CA THR A 122 6.08 8.30 6.95
C THR A 122 4.55 8.33 6.85
N PRO A 123 3.94 7.51 5.99
CA PRO A 123 2.50 7.39 5.93
C PRO A 123 1.90 6.94 7.26
N ALA A 124 0.73 7.47 7.61
CA ALA A 124 0.04 7.16 8.85
C ALA A 124 -1.36 6.61 8.58
N ILE A 125 -1.89 5.81 9.50
CA ILE A 125 -3.27 5.35 9.49
C ILE A 125 -4.15 6.33 10.29
N ASN A 126 -5.44 6.37 9.96
CA ASN A 126 -6.43 7.01 10.83
C ASN A 126 -7.01 5.95 11.78
N PRO A 127 -6.69 6.01 13.10
CA PRO A 127 -7.13 5.00 14.07
C PRO A 127 -8.65 5.01 14.30
N PHE A 128 -9.34 6.10 13.98
CA PHE A 128 -10.79 6.26 14.16
C PHE A 128 -11.60 5.92 12.91
N SER A 129 -10.95 5.57 11.81
CA SER A 129 -11.65 5.16 10.59
C SER A 129 -12.36 3.83 10.77
N ALA A 130 -13.36 3.55 9.94
CA ALA A 130 -14.07 2.25 9.95
C ALA A 130 -13.10 1.06 9.83
N LYS A 131 -11.99 1.25 9.13
CA LYS A 131 -10.94 0.23 8.96
C LYS A 131 -10.13 -0.05 10.23
N ASN A 132 -10.03 0.90 11.17
CA ASN A 132 -9.08 0.81 12.29
C ASN A 132 -9.70 1.02 13.67
N ARG A 133 -10.93 1.57 13.76
CA ARG A 133 -11.64 1.74 15.03
C ARG A 133 -11.80 0.41 15.77
N GLU A 134 -12.02 0.48 17.08
CA GLU A 134 -12.37 -0.71 17.85
C GLU A 134 -13.68 -1.33 17.33
N LEU A 135 -13.72 -2.65 17.30
CA LEU A 135 -14.90 -3.47 17.04
C LEU A 135 -15.16 -4.37 18.22
N SER A 136 -16.42 -4.57 18.56
CA SER A 136 -16.81 -5.59 19.52
C SER A 136 -16.68 -7.01 18.92
N ASP A 137 -16.62 -8.02 19.76
CA ASP A 137 -16.57 -9.42 19.31
C ASP A 137 -17.79 -9.80 18.48
N ASP A 138 -18.96 -9.23 18.79
CA ASP A 138 -20.19 -9.44 18.03
C ASP A 138 -20.10 -8.81 16.65
N GLU A 139 -19.63 -7.55 16.54
CA GLU A 139 -19.41 -6.90 15.24
C GLU A 139 -18.44 -7.70 14.36
N ILE A 140 -17.37 -8.23 14.96
CA ILE A 140 -16.41 -9.09 14.25
C ILE A 140 -17.07 -10.37 13.76
N ALA A 141 -17.81 -11.06 14.64
CA ALA A 141 -18.47 -12.31 14.32
C ALA A 141 -19.53 -12.15 13.23
N GLU A 142 -20.37 -11.11 13.31
CA GLU A 142 -21.39 -10.79 12.32
C GLU A 142 -20.78 -10.47 10.95
N CYS A 143 -19.72 -9.66 10.94
CA CYS A 143 -19.01 -9.30 9.71
C CYS A 143 -18.42 -10.55 9.04
N LEU A 144 -17.69 -11.39 9.77
CA LEU A 144 -17.08 -12.61 9.22
C LEU A 144 -18.14 -13.61 8.74
N ALA A 145 -19.26 -13.73 9.46
CA ALA A 145 -20.39 -14.58 9.05
C ALA A 145 -21.05 -14.07 7.75
N HIS A 146 -21.22 -12.75 7.61
CA HIS A 146 -21.74 -12.14 6.38
C HIS A 146 -20.91 -12.55 5.15
N TYR A 147 -19.60 -12.55 5.28
CA TYR A 147 -18.66 -12.96 4.22
C TYR A 147 -18.40 -14.48 4.19
N ARG A 148 -19.10 -15.26 5.01
CA ARG A 148 -18.95 -16.71 5.10
C ARG A 148 -17.52 -17.17 5.40
N ILE A 149 -16.80 -16.39 6.20
CA ILE A 149 -15.45 -16.73 6.66
C ILE A 149 -15.59 -17.64 7.90
N PRO A 150 -15.15 -18.91 7.83
CA PRO A 150 -15.23 -19.84 8.94
C PRO A 150 -14.27 -19.42 10.06
N THR A 151 -14.67 -19.61 11.32
CA THR A 151 -13.88 -19.27 12.51
C THR A 151 -13.57 -20.48 13.38
N ASP A 152 -13.83 -21.67 12.86
CA ASP A 152 -13.55 -22.95 13.50
C ASP A 152 -12.08 -23.33 13.53
N ARG A 153 -11.25 -22.61 12.76
CA ARG A 153 -9.80 -22.79 12.63
C ARG A 153 -9.07 -21.45 12.71
N PRO A 154 -7.74 -21.46 13.03
CA PRO A 154 -6.92 -20.27 12.91
C PRO A 154 -6.97 -19.68 11.50
N LEU A 155 -7.14 -18.36 11.41
CA LEU A 155 -7.11 -17.63 10.15
C LEU A 155 -5.73 -17.06 9.89
N VAL A 156 -5.24 -17.24 8.67
CA VAL A 156 -4.12 -16.48 8.09
C VAL A 156 -4.74 -15.51 7.08
N ALA A 157 -4.44 -14.24 7.18
CA ALA A 157 -5.07 -13.23 6.33
C ALA A 157 -4.04 -12.42 5.56
N GLN A 158 -4.33 -12.14 4.29
CA GLN A 158 -3.66 -11.08 3.53
C GLN A 158 -4.71 -10.11 3.01
N VAL A 159 -4.47 -8.81 3.24
CA VAL A 159 -5.28 -7.71 2.71
C VAL A 159 -4.40 -6.90 1.77
N SER A 160 -4.67 -6.97 0.45
CA SER A 160 -3.89 -6.25 -0.54
C SER A 160 -4.63 -6.16 -1.87
N ARG A 161 -4.23 -5.25 -2.75
CA ARG A 161 -4.62 -5.37 -4.16
C ARG A 161 -4.13 -6.71 -4.73
N PHE A 162 -4.85 -7.26 -5.70
CA PHE A 162 -4.40 -8.43 -6.45
C PHE A 162 -3.40 -7.99 -7.53
N ASP A 163 -2.16 -7.92 -7.16
CA ASP A 163 -1.06 -7.31 -7.90
C ASP A 163 0.19 -8.19 -7.71
N PRO A 164 1.05 -8.36 -8.74
CA PRO A 164 2.21 -9.27 -8.67
C PRO A 164 3.15 -8.94 -7.52
N TRP A 165 3.29 -7.65 -7.18
CA TRP A 165 4.17 -7.19 -6.13
C TRP A 165 3.73 -7.60 -4.72
N LYS A 166 2.45 -7.98 -4.55
CA LYS A 166 1.90 -8.51 -3.30
C LYS A 166 2.06 -10.00 -3.15
N ASP A 167 2.53 -10.67 -4.20
CA ASP A 167 2.84 -12.10 -4.27
C ASP A 167 1.74 -13.03 -3.71
N PRO A 168 0.48 -12.89 -4.14
CA PRO A 168 -0.59 -13.72 -3.61
C PRO A 168 -0.40 -15.22 -3.93
N ALA A 169 0.25 -15.57 -5.02
CA ALA A 169 0.59 -16.94 -5.36
C ALA A 169 1.60 -17.53 -4.37
N GLY A 170 2.64 -16.78 -4.02
CA GLY A 170 3.61 -17.18 -3.00
C GLY A 170 3.00 -17.27 -1.61
N VAL A 171 1.99 -16.46 -1.29
CA VAL A 171 1.23 -16.57 -0.04
C VAL A 171 0.42 -17.87 0.01
N ILE A 172 -0.28 -18.22 -1.08
CA ILE A 172 -1.02 -19.48 -1.19
C ILE A 172 -0.08 -20.67 -0.98
N GLU A 173 1.07 -20.66 -1.64
CA GLU A 173 2.06 -21.71 -1.53
C GLU A 173 2.64 -21.81 -0.11
N ALA A 174 2.95 -20.68 0.54
CA ALA A 174 3.45 -20.67 1.91
C ALA A 174 2.42 -21.29 2.89
N VAL A 175 1.14 -20.93 2.74
CA VAL A 175 0.08 -21.49 3.57
C VAL A 175 -0.14 -22.97 3.29
N ARG A 176 -0.06 -23.44 2.04
CA ARG A 176 -0.14 -24.87 1.70
C ARG A 176 0.96 -25.68 2.38
N ARG A 177 2.19 -25.20 2.35
CA ARG A 177 3.32 -25.84 3.06
C ARG A 177 3.12 -25.81 4.56
N ALA A 178 2.63 -24.70 5.12
CA ALA A 178 2.34 -24.62 6.54
C ALA A 178 1.27 -25.63 6.96
N ARG A 179 0.26 -25.86 6.10
CA ARG A 179 -0.83 -26.83 6.34
C ARG A 179 -0.39 -28.29 6.38
N GLU A 180 0.81 -28.61 5.98
CA GLU A 180 1.38 -29.95 6.19
C GLU A 180 1.64 -30.20 7.68
N GLN A 181 1.72 -29.16 8.51
CA GLN A 181 2.05 -29.25 9.93
C GLN A 181 1.01 -28.67 10.88
N VAL A 182 0.14 -27.75 10.41
CA VAL A 182 -0.87 -27.05 11.20
C VAL A 182 -2.14 -26.86 10.37
N ASP A 183 -3.29 -26.94 10.99
CA ASP A 183 -4.56 -26.66 10.30
C ASP A 183 -4.90 -25.16 10.36
N CYS A 184 -5.19 -24.55 9.21
CA CYS A 184 -5.56 -23.14 9.12
C CYS A 184 -6.33 -22.84 7.82
N THR A 185 -7.05 -21.73 7.82
CA THR A 185 -7.72 -21.17 6.65
C THR A 185 -7.02 -19.90 6.20
N LEU A 186 -6.73 -19.79 4.90
CA LEU A 186 -6.23 -18.56 4.29
C LEU A 186 -7.39 -17.72 3.79
N VAL A 187 -7.38 -16.43 4.12
CA VAL A 187 -8.32 -15.44 3.58
C VAL A 187 -7.55 -14.34 2.86
N LEU A 188 -7.73 -14.25 1.55
CA LEU A 188 -7.20 -13.17 0.72
C LEU A 188 -8.32 -12.18 0.46
N VAL A 189 -8.13 -10.93 0.87
CA VAL A 189 -9.10 -9.84 0.62
C VAL A 189 -8.41 -8.76 -0.19
N GLY A 190 -9.04 -8.38 -1.29
CA GLY A 190 -8.54 -7.30 -2.13
C GLY A 190 -9.63 -6.71 -3.00
N ASN A 191 -9.32 -5.59 -3.63
CA ASN A 191 -10.14 -5.06 -4.70
C ASN A 191 -9.46 -5.33 -6.05
N SER A 192 -10.30 -5.45 -7.08
CA SER A 192 -9.88 -5.28 -8.46
C SER A 192 -9.99 -3.78 -8.74
N ALA A 193 -8.89 -3.05 -8.61
CA ALA A 193 -8.88 -1.67 -9.07
C ALA A 193 -9.35 -1.66 -10.53
N LEU A 194 -10.39 -0.89 -10.83
CA LEU A 194 -10.96 -0.78 -12.19
C LEU A 194 -9.94 -0.24 -13.20
N ASP A 195 -8.86 0.33 -12.70
CA ASP A 195 -7.75 0.93 -13.42
C ASP A 195 -6.50 0.02 -13.51
N ASP A 196 -6.56 -1.22 -12.97
CA ASP A 196 -5.46 -2.17 -13.01
C ASP A 196 -5.75 -3.36 -13.94
N PRO A 197 -5.28 -3.34 -15.19
CA PRO A 197 -5.55 -4.40 -16.16
C PRO A 197 -4.92 -5.75 -15.76
N GLU A 198 -3.89 -5.78 -14.91
CA GLU A 198 -3.22 -6.99 -14.46
C GLU A 198 -4.00 -7.69 -13.34
N ALA A 199 -4.78 -6.94 -12.54
CA ALA A 199 -5.50 -7.48 -11.38
C ALA A 199 -6.47 -8.60 -11.76
N GLY A 200 -7.12 -8.49 -12.92
CA GLY A 200 -8.04 -9.51 -13.43
C GLY A 200 -7.35 -10.85 -13.72
N VAL A 201 -6.18 -10.81 -14.38
CA VAL A 201 -5.39 -11.99 -14.74
C VAL A 201 -4.88 -12.69 -13.48
N ILE A 202 -4.37 -11.91 -12.51
CA ILE A 202 -3.86 -12.44 -11.24
C ILE A 202 -5.00 -13.06 -10.44
N LEU A 203 -6.14 -12.40 -10.36
CA LEU A 203 -7.31 -12.91 -9.65
C LEU A 203 -7.80 -14.24 -10.24
N GLU A 204 -7.83 -14.36 -11.56
CA GLU A 204 -8.19 -15.63 -12.25
C GLU A 204 -7.17 -16.73 -11.94
N THR A 205 -5.88 -16.41 -12.00
CA THR A 205 -4.80 -17.33 -11.64
C THR A 205 -4.93 -17.81 -10.20
N ILE A 206 -5.22 -16.90 -9.28
CA ILE A 206 -5.44 -17.23 -7.86
C ILE A 206 -6.65 -18.13 -7.71
N ARG A 207 -7.79 -17.77 -8.33
CA ARG A 207 -9.04 -18.54 -8.24
C ARG A 207 -8.91 -19.96 -8.76
N SER A 208 -8.08 -20.18 -9.79
CA SER A 208 -7.79 -21.54 -10.29
C SER A 208 -6.98 -22.39 -9.30
N SER A 209 -6.34 -21.71 -8.33
CA SER A 209 -5.48 -22.34 -7.32
C SER A 209 -6.13 -22.49 -5.95
N VAL A 210 -7.41 -22.12 -5.75
CA VAL A 210 -8.06 -22.21 -4.43
C VAL A 210 -8.54 -23.63 -4.14
N ASP A 211 -8.55 -23.96 -2.86
CA ASP A 211 -9.21 -25.13 -2.30
C ASP A 211 -10.24 -24.69 -1.23
N GLU A 212 -10.91 -25.62 -0.59
CA GLU A 212 -11.94 -25.33 0.43
C GLU A 212 -11.46 -24.51 1.66
N ARG A 213 -10.15 -24.38 1.82
CA ARG A 213 -9.48 -23.66 2.92
C ARG A 213 -8.74 -22.39 2.46
N ILE A 214 -8.96 -21.99 1.22
CA ILE A 214 -8.45 -20.75 0.65
C ILE A 214 -9.61 -19.94 0.13
N ILE A 215 -9.91 -18.85 0.82
CA ILE A 215 -11.01 -17.95 0.51
C ILE A 215 -10.44 -16.69 -0.14
N VAL A 216 -10.96 -16.36 -1.33
CA VAL A 216 -10.59 -15.15 -2.07
C VAL A 216 -11.81 -14.26 -2.18
N LEU A 217 -11.73 -13.08 -1.57
CA LEU A 217 -12.80 -12.09 -1.57
C LEU A 217 -12.37 -10.85 -2.34
N THR A 218 -13.22 -10.45 -3.27
CA THR A 218 -13.11 -9.15 -3.93
C THR A 218 -14.09 -8.19 -3.25
N ALA A 219 -13.60 -7.36 -2.34
CA ALA A 219 -14.44 -6.47 -1.54
C ALA A 219 -13.73 -5.16 -1.20
N GLU A 220 -14.49 -4.07 -1.20
CA GLU A 220 -14.06 -2.74 -0.75
C GLU A 220 -14.78 -2.38 0.56
N ASP A 221 -14.71 -3.26 1.53
CA ASP A 221 -15.35 -3.07 2.83
C ASP A 221 -14.29 -2.84 3.93
N PRO A 222 -14.17 -1.61 4.46
CA PRO A 222 -13.23 -1.31 5.52
C PRO A 222 -13.53 -2.05 6.83
N VAL A 223 -14.79 -2.41 7.10
CA VAL A 223 -15.19 -3.16 8.31
C VAL A 223 -14.73 -4.62 8.18
N LEU A 224 -14.85 -5.21 6.98
CA LEU A 224 -14.32 -6.55 6.72
C LEU A 224 -12.80 -6.61 6.97
N VAL A 225 -12.05 -5.63 6.45
CA VAL A 225 -10.60 -5.56 6.68
C VAL A 225 -10.29 -5.46 8.17
N ASN A 226 -11.01 -4.62 8.90
CA ASN A 226 -10.84 -4.44 10.34
C ASN A 226 -11.14 -5.75 11.11
N ALA A 227 -12.29 -6.35 10.87
CA ALA A 227 -12.71 -7.60 11.52
C ALA A 227 -11.73 -8.75 11.22
N LEU A 228 -11.32 -8.88 9.96
CA LEU A 228 -10.39 -9.92 9.54
C LEU A 228 -9.02 -9.77 10.20
N GLN A 229 -8.44 -8.56 10.22
CA GLN A 229 -7.14 -8.31 10.87
C GLN A 229 -7.18 -8.53 12.39
N ARG A 230 -8.32 -8.24 13.05
CA ARG A 230 -8.51 -8.52 14.49
C ARG A 230 -8.66 -10.00 14.78
N ARG A 231 -9.33 -10.74 13.91
CA ARG A 231 -9.64 -12.17 14.13
C ARG A 231 -8.51 -13.09 13.65
N ALA A 232 -7.69 -12.65 12.70
CA ALA A 232 -6.62 -13.47 12.16
C ALA A 232 -5.57 -13.83 13.22
N ALA A 233 -5.17 -15.10 13.26
CA ALA A 233 -4.03 -15.53 14.05
C ALA A 233 -2.71 -14.98 13.50
N VAL A 234 -2.65 -14.78 12.16
CA VAL A 234 -1.49 -14.20 11.48
C VAL A 234 -1.98 -13.31 10.35
N VAL A 235 -1.47 -12.09 10.29
CA VAL A 235 -1.60 -11.22 9.11
C VAL A 235 -0.29 -11.31 8.32
N LEU A 236 -0.39 -11.79 7.09
CA LEU A 236 0.75 -12.01 6.19
C LEU A 236 0.73 -10.98 5.07
N GLN A 237 1.79 -10.23 4.89
CA GLN A 237 2.00 -9.29 3.77
C GLN A 237 3.35 -9.60 3.12
N LYS A 238 3.40 -10.69 2.36
CA LYS A 238 4.62 -11.17 1.71
C LYS A 238 4.86 -10.44 0.39
N SER A 239 4.90 -9.11 0.44
CA SER A 239 5.22 -8.31 -0.74
C SER A 239 6.64 -8.56 -1.24
N ILE A 240 6.82 -8.56 -2.56
CA ILE A 240 8.13 -8.58 -3.25
C ILE A 240 8.65 -7.13 -3.41
N ARG A 241 7.72 -6.18 -3.55
CA ARG A 241 7.96 -4.75 -3.57
C ARG A 241 6.86 -4.04 -2.79
N GLU A 242 7.24 -3.01 -2.03
CA GLU A 242 6.29 -2.26 -1.21
C GLU A 242 6.80 -0.85 -0.95
N GLY A 243 5.99 0.16 -1.25
CA GLY A 243 6.32 1.54 -0.92
C GLY A 243 6.41 1.75 0.59
N PHE A 244 5.34 1.48 1.31
CA PHE A 244 5.34 1.54 2.77
C PHE A 244 4.68 0.32 3.42
N GLY A 245 3.50 -0.10 2.96
CA GLY A 245 2.79 -1.27 3.51
C GLY A 245 1.88 -0.91 4.67
N LEU A 246 0.97 0.04 4.50
CA LEU A 246 0.01 0.46 5.54
C LEU A 246 -0.82 -0.70 6.10
N THR A 247 -1.03 -1.76 5.35
CA THR A 247 -1.72 -2.97 5.84
C THR A 247 -0.99 -3.59 7.03
N ILE A 248 0.36 -3.52 7.07
CA ILE A 248 1.15 -3.95 8.23
C ILE A 248 0.90 -3.01 9.42
N THR A 249 0.96 -1.69 9.21
CA THR A 249 0.64 -0.71 10.26
C THR A 249 -0.76 -0.94 10.84
N GLU A 250 -1.76 -1.15 9.97
CA GLU A 250 -3.15 -1.44 10.36
C GLU A 250 -3.27 -2.72 11.18
N ALA A 251 -2.56 -3.77 10.80
CA ALA A 251 -2.54 -5.04 11.55
C ALA A 251 -1.82 -4.91 12.89
N MET A 252 -0.67 -4.23 12.92
CA MET A 252 0.09 -3.94 14.15
C MET A 252 -0.73 -3.10 15.12
N TRP A 253 -1.43 -2.07 14.64
CA TRP A 253 -2.36 -1.25 15.44
C TRP A 253 -3.41 -2.09 16.17
N LYS A 254 -3.88 -3.16 15.54
CA LYS A 254 -4.87 -4.09 16.09
C LYS A 254 -4.27 -5.20 16.98
N GLY A 255 -2.97 -5.21 17.17
CA GLY A 255 -2.27 -6.23 17.95
C GLY A 255 -2.16 -7.59 17.26
N ALA A 256 -2.33 -7.65 15.93
CA ALA A 256 -2.14 -8.88 15.17
C ALA A 256 -0.65 -9.26 15.10
N ALA A 257 -0.37 -10.55 15.13
CA ALA A 257 0.96 -11.04 14.80
C ALA A 257 1.18 -10.94 13.28
N VAL A 258 2.22 -10.22 12.86
CA VAL A 258 2.49 -9.92 11.47
C VAL A 258 3.70 -10.67 10.93
N ILE A 259 3.59 -11.12 9.67
CA ILE A 259 4.71 -11.61 8.87
C ILE A 259 4.75 -10.73 7.62
N GLY A 260 5.88 -10.08 7.36
CA GLY A 260 6.05 -9.20 6.21
C GLY A 260 7.22 -9.60 5.32
N GLY A 261 7.13 -9.29 4.03
CA GLY A 261 8.29 -9.36 3.12
C GLY A 261 9.38 -8.38 3.57
N ASN A 262 10.63 -8.78 3.48
CA ASN A 262 11.78 -7.95 3.88
C ASN A 262 12.09 -6.88 2.82
N VAL A 263 11.10 -6.03 2.52
CA VAL A 263 11.17 -5.04 1.44
C VAL A 263 10.59 -3.70 1.86
N GLY A 264 11.06 -2.63 1.24
CA GLY A 264 10.51 -1.28 1.35
C GLY A 264 10.16 -0.85 2.77
N GLY A 265 9.00 -0.23 2.94
CA GLY A 265 8.53 0.24 4.23
C GLY A 265 8.16 -0.86 5.23
N ILE A 266 7.91 -2.09 4.80
CA ILE A 266 7.61 -3.21 5.71
C ILE A 266 8.78 -3.46 6.66
N ARG A 267 10.02 -3.51 6.14
CA ARG A 267 11.23 -3.72 6.96
C ARG A 267 11.55 -2.55 7.91
N ARG A 268 10.90 -1.41 7.76
CA ARG A 268 11.00 -0.29 8.70
C ARG A 268 10.02 -0.41 9.86
N GLN A 269 8.91 -1.09 9.64
CA GLN A 269 7.87 -1.30 10.63
C GLN A 269 8.13 -2.54 11.48
N ILE A 270 8.61 -3.63 10.85
CA ILE A 270 8.86 -4.91 11.53
C ILE A 270 10.31 -5.00 11.98
N LYS A 271 10.48 -5.22 13.30
CA LYS A 271 11.73 -5.66 13.92
C LYS A 271 11.67 -7.16 14.05
N ASP A 272 12.43 -7.89 13.22
CA ASP A 272 12.36 -9.35 13.13
C ASP A 272 12.52 -10.05 14.48
N GLY A 273 11.56 -10.90 14.84
CA GLY A 273 11.49 -11.62 16.10
C GLY A 273 11.07 -10.81 17.33
N GLU A 274 10.91 -9.48 17.24
CA GLU A 274 10.52 -8.61 18.34
C GLU A 274 9.04 -8.20 18.28
N ASN A 275 8.57 -7.67 17.15
CA ASN A 275 7.19 -7.21 16.93
C ASN A 275 6.53 -7.83 15.69
N GLY A 276 7.17 -8.82 15.07
CA GLY A 276 6.72 -9.53 13.89
C GLY A 276 7.86 -10.33 13.29
N PHE A 277 7.64 -10.89 12.10
CA PHE A 277 8.68 -11.58 11.34
C PHE A 277 8.86 -10.99 9.96
N LEU A 278 10.12 -10.89 9.52
CA LEU A 278 10.49 -10.59 8.14
C LEU A 278 10.85 -11.89 7.40
N VAL A 279 10.44 -11.98 6.13
CA VAL A 279 10.69 -13.17 5.30
C VAL A 279 11.13 -12.78 3.89
N ASP A 280 12.05 -13.58 3.34
CA ASP A 280 12.61 -13.39 2.00
C ASP A 280 12.14 -14.48 1.02
N SER A 281 11.47 -15.54 1.52
CA SER A 281 11.03 -16.67 0.70
C SER A 281 9.68 -17.25 1.15
N VAL A 282 9.12 -18.10 0.30
CA VAL A 282 7.90 -18.90 0.58
C VAL A 282 8.14 -19.85 1.75
N GLU A 283 9.31 -20.48 1.78
CA GLU A 283 9.71 -21.43 2.83
C GLU A 283 9.75 -20.75 4.20
N GLN A 284 10.44 -19.63 4.30
CA GLN A 284 10.49 -18.84 5.53
C GLN A 284 9.10 -18.40 6.00
N ALA A 285 8.25 -17.95 5.05
CA ALA A 285 6.89 -17.58 5.37
C ALA A 285 6.10 -18.77 5.94
N ALA A 286 6.21 -19.96 5.33
CA ALA A 286 5.57 -21.16 5.82
C ALA A 286 6.06 -21.55 7.25
N GLU A 287 7.36 -21.51 7.48
CA GLU A 287 7.96 -21.79 8.82
C GLU A 287 7.43 -20.82 9.88
N ARG A 288 7.37 -19.51 9.58
CA ARG A 288 6.86 -18.51 10.52
C ARG A 288 5.35 -18.64 10.78
N ILE A 289 4.56 -19.01 9.77
CA ILE A 289 3.14 -19.34 9.93
C ILE A 289 3.01 -20.52 10.92
N VAL A 290 3.72 -21.62 10.68
CA VAL A 290 3.72 -22.79 11.57
C VAL A 290 4.11 -22.41 12.99
N GLN A 291 5.19 -21.65 13.16
CA GLN A 291 5.68 -21.19 14.46
C GLN A 291 4.62 -20.40 15.22
N LEU A 292 3.99 -19.41 14.57
CA LEU A 292 2.97 -18.58 15.19
C LEU A 292 1.66 -19.33 15.47
N LEU A 293 1.30 -20.32 14.66
CA LEU A 293 0.08 -21.10 14.89
C LEU A 293 0.26 -22.16 15.99
N LYS A 294 1.48 -22.67 16.18
CA LYS A 294 1.80 -23.61 17.27
C LYS A 294 2.08 -22.95 18.62
N ASP A 295 2.56 -21.70 18.62
CA ASP A 295 2.92 -20.97 19.84
C ASP A 295 2.04 -19.71 20.03
N SER A 296 0.93 -19.86 20.75
CA SER A 296 0.01 -18.75 21.04
C SER A 296 0.67 -17.66 21.91
N ARG A 297 1.58 -18.04 22.83
CA ARG A 297 2.27 -17.07 23.69
C ARG A 297 3.23 -16.19 22.89
N LEU A 298 3.96 -16.78 21.94
CA LEU A 298 4.80 -16.03 21.03
C LEU A 298 3.95 -15.07 20.18
N ARG A 299 2.85 -15.56 19.62
CA ARG A 299 1.91 -14.78 18.81
C ARG A 299 1.37 -13.57 19.57
N GLU A 300 0.85 -13.77 20.78
CA GLU A 300 0.33 -12.72 21.64
C GLU A 300 1.41 -11.70 22.03
N ARG A 301 2.61 -12.15 22.37
CA ARG A 301 3.74 -11.29 22.71
C ARG A 301 4.16 -10.41 21.55
N LEU A 302 4.28 -10.97 20.33
CA LEU A 302 4.65 -10.20 19.12
C LEU A 302 3.56 -9.19 18.78
N GLY A 303 2.28 -9.60 18.84
CA GLY A 303 1.14 -8.71 18.57
C GLY A 303 1.07 -7.54 19.56
N ALA A 304 1.19 -7.81 20.86
CA ALA A 304 1.21 -6.76 21.87
C ALA A 304 2.41 -5.80 21.71
N ARG A 305 3.58 -6.33 21.34
CA ARG A 305 4.74 -5.48 21.04
C ARG A 305 4.53 -4.64 19.82
N ALA A 306 3.97 -5.20 18.75
CA ALA A 306 3.63 -4.50 17.51
C ALA A 306 2.67 -3.33 17.77
N GLN A 307 1.60 -3.58 18.53
CA GLN A 307 0.63 -2.57 18.93
C GLN A 307 1.28 -1.43 19.74
N GLY A 308 2.12 -1.77 20.71
CA GLY A 308 2.83 -0.78 21.52
C GLY A 308 3.82 0.05 20.72
N ASP A 309 4.51 -0.52 19.74
CA ASP A 309 5.43 0.21 18.85
C ASP A 309 4.64 1.16 17.92
N CYS A 310 3.54 0.68 17.35
CA CYS A 310 2.65 1.48 16.50
C CYS A 310 2.02 2.66 17.28
N ALA A 311 1.51 2.40 18.49
CA ALA A 311 0.91 3.45 19.33
C ALA A 311 1.93 4.56 19.70
N ARG A 312 3.19 4.21 19.96
CA ARG A 312 4.25 5.20 20.25
C ARG A 312 4.54 6.07 19.04
N GLU A 313 4.58 5.51 17.84
CA GLU A 313 4.82 6.28 16.62
C GLU A 313 3.71 7.32 16.36
N PHE A 314 2.47 7.04 16.80
CA PHE A 314 1.35 8.00 16.72
C PHE A 314 1.28 8.99 17.87
N SER A 315 1.85 8.66 19.05
CA SER A 315 1.81 9.51 20.25
C SER A 315 2.99 10.49 20.32
N ASP A 316 4.07 10.24 19.60
CA ASP A 316 5.18 11.18 19.52
C ASP A 316 4.73 12.39 18.70
N GLU A 317 4.31 13.45 19.38
CA GLU A 317 4.13 14.78 18.76
C GLU A 317 5.44 15.18 18.07
N PRO A 318 5.37 15.70 16.85
CA PRO A 318 6.57 16.23 16.20
C PRO A 318 7.14 17.35 17.08
N SER A 319 8.29 17.13 17.66
CA SER A 319 8.97 18.06 18.57
C SER A 319 9.40 19.38 17.89
N ASP A 320 8.99 19.65 16.67
CA ASP A 320 9.46 20.77 15.85
C ASP A 320 8.38 21.49 15.01
N GLY A 321 7.12 21.48 15.44
CA GLY A 321 6.06 22.35 14.85
C GLY A 321 5.73 22.06 13.38
N ARG A 322 5.95 20.82 12.91
CA ARG A 322 5.62 20.42 11.54
C ARG A 322 4.12 20.15 11.41
N LEU A 323 3.59 20.68 10.31
CA LEU A 323 2.21 20.63 9.84
C LEU A 323 1.46 19.34 10.20
N ASP A 324 0.19 19.49 10.60
CA ASP A 324 -0.76 18.38 10.76
C ASP A 324 -0.62 17.37 9.64
N ARG A 325 -0.38 16.09 10.00
CA ARG A 325 -0.24 15.01 9.03
C ARG A 325 -1.55 14.87 8.25
N PRO A 326 -1.59 15.10 6.94
CA PRO A 326 -2.81 14.93 6.18
C PRO A 326 -3.23 13.45 6.22
N ALA A 327 -4.51 13.21 6.51
CA ALA A 327 -5.10 11.88 6.44
C ALA A 327 -4.97 11.36 5.00
N TRP A 328 -4.21 10.29 4.82
CA TRP A 328 -4.01 9.67 3.51
C TRP A 328 -5.15 8.71 3.15
N ILE A 329 -5.63 8.79 1.91
CA ILE A 329 -6.60 7.84 1.32
C ILE A 329 -5.88 7.04 0.24
N PRO A 330 -5.73 5.70 0.36
CA PRO A 330 -5.06 4.89 -0.65
C PRO A 330 -5.87 4.78 -1.95
N GLY A 331 -5.18 4.76 -3.07
CA GLY A 331 -5.67 4.16 -4.30
C GLY A 331 -6.28 5.08 -5.37
N SER A 332 -6.09 6.39 -5.30
CA SER A 332 -6.48 7.28 -6.40
C SER A 332 -5.44 8.37 -6.59
N ALA A 333 -5.13 8.70 -7.85
CA ALA A 333 -4.35 9.89 -8.17
C ALA A 333 -5.18 11.12 -7.77
N PHE A 334 -4.81 11.79 -6.69
CA PHE A 334 -5.47 13.01 -6.22
C PHE A 334 -4.56 14.21 -6.43
N VAL A 335 -5.17 15.29 -6.87
CA VAL A 335 -4.68 16.63 -6.62
C VAL A 335 -5.40 17.09 -5.36
N ALA A 336 -4.69 17.22 -4.25
CA ALA A 336 -5.22 17.84 -3.05
C ALA A 336 -4.91 19.32 -3.11
N VAL A 337 -5.94 20.13 -2.92
CA VAL A 337 -5.84 21.59 -2.93
C VAL A 337 -6.05 22.08 -1.52
N ALA A 338 -5.06 22.74 -0.95
CA ALA A 338 -5.18 23.38 0.35
C ALA A 338 -5.33 24.90 0.18
N SER A 339 -6.47 25.44 0.60
CA SER A 339 -6.69 26.88 0.72
C SER A 339 -6.69 27.24 2.20
N GLY A 340 -5.71 27.99 2.67
CA GLY A 340 -5.69 28.61 3.97
C GLY A 340 -6.47 29.92 3.92
N ARG A 341 -7.77 29.90 4.22
CA ARG A 341 -8.46 31.13 4.62
C ARG A 341 -8.58 31.14 6.14
N HIS A 342 -7.96 32.16 6.75
CA HIS A 342 -8.18 32.58 8.14
C HIS A 342 -9.60 33.09 8.32
#